data_dbe65d17a21f795ddfe0a960131bc118
#
_entry.id   dbe65d17a21f795ddfe0a960131bc118
#
_cell.length_a   1.000
_cell.length_b   1.000
_cell.length_c   1.000
_cell.angle_alpha   90.00
_cell.angle_beta   90.00
_cell.angle_gamma   90.00
#
_symmetry.space_group_name_H-M   'P 1'
#
loop_
_entity.id
_entity.type
_entity.pdbx_description
1 polymer ?
#
loop_
_entity_poly.entity_id
_entity_poly.type
_entity_poly.pdbx_seq_one_letter_code
_entity_poly.pdbx_strand_id
1 'polypeptide(L)'
;MHGPVASAFFAHLGGASTTVGSLCCAGTSAAEVPIYGQRFLDTRNQIEKSNYVIAWGNNPAISKQGYFQRFEKMMENGGKFVVIDPICTESAAKASEWIQPWPGTDAALALAMIKIVIDEDLFDKEFTLAHTCAPCLVDKATGEPVLQDKDDPTSFVVFDTKSNEIVRHDKEGIEAALKLDGTSAADAYNTEFELIYAEAEKWDSAAAEAECGVPAADIERIAREYAQTDKAMIIQNMGGFMRTENGTNAVGTQLYLAALCGHVGHEGDGISDAGGVNEVKTGSPIEVPKVEDPAPSIPRFKFGEAILNENPLKVNVLYSMTGNPMTQWPNTNMVKKALEKIPFVITADQYLTSTALYSDLVLPVTGVFETEGVLANHRSHWIQLCEKAVDGPGESKSDFEIFSELATRFGFGDAFSKPMDEMISNVLEPTGVTLDELKEKHAVCVVDDNYIPFKDGEFKTKSKKAEFWVAAWKKDGFNPIATYARAEEDARNGDELAQKYPLFSVQRKTYRSVHSTFNNLEWMNEVCDQAPVILINTADAEARGIKDGDKVVVFNDRGEHHGIAEVGERIKQGVVGLQNGWWEQQGGSSSYVTNDKWKTLGGTHCCNQTLIEVKKEA
;
A
#
# COMPACT_ATOMS: atom_id res chain seq x y z
N MET A 1 -5.98 -16.07 -13.28
CA MET A 1 -6.97 -17.15 -13.09
C MET A 1 -6.76 -17.98 -11.81
N HIS A 2 -5.56 -18.01 -11.22
CA HIS A 2 -5.18 -18.89 -10.10
C HIS A 2 -6.07 -18.79 -8.85
N GLY A 3 -6.29 -17.58 -8.32
CA GLY A 3 -7.06 -17.38 -7.08
C GLY A 3 -8.48 -17.95 -7.08
N PRO A 4 -9.34 -17.60 -8.07
CA PRO A 4 -10.69 -18.16 -8.16
C PRO A 4 -10.73 -19.68 -8.30
N VAL A 5 -9.77 -20.29 -9.01
CA VAL A 5 -9.68 -21.73 -9.17
C VAL A 5 -9.42 -22.44 -7.85
N ALA A 6 -8.45 -21.96 -7.06
CA ALA A 6 -8.19 -22.48 -5.72
C ALA A 6 -9.39 -22.27 -4.79
N SER A 7 -10.01 -21.08 -4.84
CA SER A 7 -11.20 -20.77 -4.02
C SER A 7 -12.36 -21.73 -4.34
N ALA A 8 -12.60 -22.02 -5.62
CA ALA A 8 -13.64 -22.96 -6.01
C ALA A 8 -13.33 -24.38 -5.51
N PHE A 9 -12.10 -24.85 -5.65
CA PHE A 9 -11.70 -26.16 -5.16
C PHE A 9 -11.95 -26.33 -3.65
N PHE A 10 -11.46 -25.38 -2.86
CA PHE A 10 -11.65 -25.43 -1.40
C PHE A 10 -13.10 -25.22 -0.98
N ALA A 11 -13.88 -24.43 -1.73
CA ALA A 11 -15.32 -24.26 -1.46
C ALA A 11 -16.08 -25.58 -1.65
N HIS A 12 -15.78 -26.39 -2.66
CA HIS A 12 -16.34 -27.74 -2.85
C HIS A 12 -15.96 -28.72 -1.73
N LEU A 13 -14.84 -28.49 -1.03
CA LEU A 13 -14.45 -29.26 0.15
C LEU A 13 -15.10 -28.76 1.45
N GLY A 14 -15.97 -27.75 1.40
CA GLY A 14 -16.59 -27.14 2.58
C GLY A 14 -15.87 -25.89 3.11
N GLY A 15 -14.88 -25.41 2.37
CA GLY A 15 -14.09 -24.22 2.71
C GLY A 15 -12.71 -24.54 3.26
N ALA A 16 -11.89 -23.50 3.36
CA ALA A 16 -10.58 -23.54 3.99
C ALA A 16 -10.34 -22.27 4.79
N SER A 17 -9.50 -22.37 5.83
CA SER A 17 -8.95 -21.18 6.47
C SER A 17 -7.99 -20.48 5.51
N THR A 18 -8.09 -19.17 5.44
CA THR A 18 -7.20 -18.34 4.62
C THR A 18 -6.42 -17.35 5.49
N THR A 19 -5.33 -16.80 4.97
CA THR A 19 -4.62 -15.72 5.66
C THR A 19 -5.23 -14.37 5.32
N VAL A 20 -5.40 -13.50 6.32
CA VAL A 20 -5.87 -12.10 6.16
C VAL A 20 -4.76 -11.10 6.47
N GLY A 21 -4.94 -9.88 5.97
CA GLY A 21 -3.94 -8.81 6.03
C GLY A 21 -3.11 -8.74 4.74
N SER A 22 -2.72 -7.54 4.38
CA SER A 22 -1.94 -7.30 3.15
C SER A 22 -0.54 -6.82 3.47
N LEU A 23 0.46 -7.53 2.96
CA LEU A 23 1.87 -7.10 3.00
C LEU A 23 2.13 -5.88 2.09
N CYS A 24 1.18 -5.55 1.22
CA CYS A 24 1.39 -4.59 0.14
C CYS A 24 0.77 -3.23 0.44
N CYS A 25 -0.55 -3.15 0.51
CA CYS A 25 -1.28 -1.89 0.38
C CYS A 25 -2.54 -1.82 1.25
N ALA A 26 -2.53 -2.48 2.43
CA ALA A 26 -3.66 -2.43 3.36
C ALA A 26 -3.96 -0.98 3.77
N GLY A 27 -2.94 -0.22 4.14
CA GLY A 27 -3.09 1.17 4.57
C GLY A 27 -3.70 2.08 3.51
N THR A 28 -3.29 1.94 2.23
CA THR A 28 -3.89 2.70 1.13
C THR A 28 -5.38 2.39 0.99
N SER A 29 -5.74 1.11 0.94
CA SER A 29 -7.15 0.72 0.79
C SER A 29 -8.01 1.17 1.97
N ALA A 30 -7.46 1.13 3.18
CA ALA A 30 -8.14 1.52 4.40
C ALA A 30 -8.39 3.04 4.50
N ALA A 31 -7.66 3.86 3.73
CA ALA A 31 -7.87 5.29 3.63
C ALA A 31 -8.61 5.69 2.34
N GLU A 32 -8.16 5.26 1.15
CA GLU A 32 -8.74 5.67 -0.13
C GLU A 32 -10.21 5.27 -0.28
N VAL A 33 -10.55 4.03 0.11
CA VAL A 33 -11.92 3.52 -0.05
C VAL A 33 -12.94 4.30 0.79
N PRO A 34 -12.76 4.53 2.10
CA PRO A 34 -13.72 5.30 2.86
C PRO A 34 -13.69 6.80 2.55
N ILE A 35 -12.54 7.38 2.22
CA ILE A 35 -12.40 8.84 2.02
C ILE A 35 -12.84 9.25 0.61
N TYR A 36 -12.43 8.51 -0.44
CA TYR A 36 -12.72 8.86 -1.84
C TYR A 36 -13.71 7.90 -2.53
N GLY A 37 -14.11 6.81 -1.85
CA GLY A 37 -15.11 5.86 -2.34
C GLY A 37 -14.55 4.76 -3.25
N GLN A 38 -13.29 4.81 -3.60
CA GLN A 38 -12.64 3.76 -4.40
C GLN A 38 -11.16 3.67 -4.11
N ARG A 39 -10.59 2.53 -4.44
CA ARG A 39 -9.16 2.29 -4.50
C ARG A 39 -8.65 2.43 -5.94
N PHE A 40 -7.32 2.50 -6.09
CA PHE A 40 -6.64 2.60 -7.38
C PHE A 40 -6.93 3.92 -8.11
N LEU A 41 -6.39 4.99 -7.53
CA LEU A 41 -6.45 6.34 -8.06
C LEU A 41 -5.32 6.51 -9.10
N ASP A 42 -5.57 6.13 -10.35
CA ASP A 42 -4.53 6.19 -11.39
C ASP A 42 -4.41 7.57 -12.02
N THR A 43 -3.31 8.23 -11.76
CA THR A 43 -2.96 9.53 -12.34
C THR A 43 -1.74 9.46 -13.27
N ARG A 44 -1.28 8.25 -13.64
CA ARG A 44 -0.04 8.07 -14.41
C ARG A 44 0.01 8.86 -15.72
N ASN A 45 -1.13 8.93 -16.43
CA ASN A 45 -1.24 9.65 -17.70
C ASN A 45 -1.28 11.18 -17.53
N GLN A 46 -1.42 11.66 -16.29
CA GLN A 46 -1.48 13.08 -15.96
C GLN A 46 -0.13 13.65 -15.51
N ILE A 47 0.86 12.81 -15.16
CA ILE A 47 2.15 13.22 -14.58
C ILE A 47 2.87 14.24 -15.47
N GLU A 48 2.94 13.99 -16.78
CA GLU A 48 3.66 14.89 -17.73
C GLU A 48 2.98 16.25 -17.92
N LYS A 49 1.74 16.38 -17.46
CA LYS A 49 0.93 17.62 -17.53
C LYS A 49 0.94 18.40 -16.22
N SER A 50 1.55 17.84 -15.17
CA SER A 50 1.65 18.47 -13.86
C SER A 50 2.79 19.48 -13.83
N ASN A 51 2.64 20.52 -13.00
CA ASN A 51 3.69 21.53 -12.77
C ASN A 51 4.47 21.27 -11.48
N TYR A 52 3.92 20.45 -10.56
CA TYR A 52 4.55 20.13 -9.28
C TYR A 52 4.18 18.70 -8.86
N VAL A 53 5.18 17.83 -8.74
CA VAL A 53 4.94 16.43 -8.35
C VAL A 53 5.74 16.09 -7.11
N ILE A 54 5.08 15.64 -6.06
CA ILE A 54 5.69 15.05 -4.88
C ILE A 54 5.63 13.51 -5.01
N ALA A 55 6.78 12.85 -5.17
CA ALA A 55 6.88 11.40 -4.98
C ALA A 55 7.14 11.12 -3.50
N TRP A 56 6.12 10.69 -2.78
CA TRP A 56 6.18 10.48 -1.34
C TRP A 56 6.40 9.00 -1.01
N GLY A 57 7.59 8.67 -0.48
CA GLY A 57 8.01 7.30 -0.22
C GLY A 57 8.01 6.42 -1.47
N ASN A 58 8.23 6.99 -2.64
CA ASN A 58 8.09 6.35 -3.94
C ASN A 58 9.36 6.48 -4.78
N ASN A 59 9.85 5.35 -5.29
CA ASN A 59 11.02 5.30 -6.19
C ASN A 59 10.62 4.82 -7.60
N PRO A 60 9.92 5.66 -8.41
CA PRO A 60 9.43 5.26 -9.72
C PRO A 60 10.55 4.94 -10.73
N ALA A 61 11.75 5.50 -10.58
CA ALA A 61 12.90 5.18 -11.43
C ALA A 61 13.28 3.69 -11.38
N ILE A 62 13.00 3.01 -10.26
CA ILE A 62 13.21 1.56 -10.10
C ILE A 62 11.91 0.78 -10.23
N SER A 63 10.89 1.17 -9.48
CA SER A 63 9.67 0.36 -9.35
C SER A 63 8.70 0.50 -10.52
N LYS A 64 8.87 1.53 -11.35
CA LYS A 64 7.95 1.90 -12.45
C LYS A 64 8.70 2.52 -13.63
N GLN A 65 9.77 1.92 -14.05
CA GLN A 65 10.70 2.43 -15.08
C GLN A 65 9.98 2.92 -16.36
N GLY A 66 8.98 2.19 -16.84
CA GLY A 66 8.20 2.57 -18.01
C GLY A 66 7.40 3.89 -17.86
N TYR A 67 7.16 4.34 -16.63
CA TYR A 67 6.48 5.61 -16.37
C TYR A 67 7.43 6.73 -15.98
N PHE A 68 8.67 6.43 -15.65
CA PHE A 68 9.61 7.45 -15.19
C PHE A 68 9.89 8.52 -16.25
N GLN A 69 9.82 8.17 -17.54
CA GLN A 69 9.90 9.10 -18.64
C GLN A 69 8.87 10.25 -18.57
N ARG A 70 7.71 10.02 -17.94
CA ARG A 70 6.70 11.07 -17.75
C ARG A 70 7.13 12.11 -16.73
N PHE A 71 7.87 11.68 -15.68
CA PHE A 71 8.49 12.62 -14.73
C PHE A 71 9.61 13.41 -15.41
N GLU A 72 10.42 12.78 -16.27
CA GLU A 72 11.48 13.46 -17.03
C GLU A 72 10.85 14.50 -17.96
N LYS A 73 9.81 14.17 -18.71
CA LYS A 73 9.06 15.12 -19.53
C LYS A 73 8.45 16.27 -18.72
N MET A 74 7.86 16.00 -17.57
CA MET A 74 7.29 17.01 -16.68
C MET A 74 8.38 18.02 -16.27
N MET A 75 9.58 17.53 -15.89
CA MET A 75 10.72 18.40 -15.54
C MET A 75 11.26 19.18 -16.76
N GLU A 76 11.33 18.56 -17.94
CA GLU A 76 11.71 19.23 -19.20
C GLU A 76 10.74 20.37 -19.57
N ASN A 77 9.46 20.23 -19.22
CA ASN A 77 8.45 21.26 -19.38
C ASN A 77 8.50 22.35 -18.30
N GLY A 78 9.48 22.29 -17.38
CA GLY A 78 9.66 23.28 -16.30
C GLY A 78 8.96 22.96 -15.00
N GLY A 79 8.33 21.79 -14.87
CA GLY A 79 7.71 21.31 -13.63
C GLY A 79 8.75 20.94 -12.57
N LYS A 80 8.37 21.04 -11.30
CA LYS A 80 9.23 20.70 -10.16
C LYS A 80 8.92 19.28 -9.67
N PHE A 81 9.96 18.46 -9.49
CA PHE A 81 9.89 17.12 -8.96
C PHE A 81 10.52 17.07 -7.57
N VAL A 82 9.73 16.77 -6.54
CA VAL A 82 10.15 16.62 -5.14
C VAL A 82 10.04 15.17 -4.72
N VAL A 83 11.06 14.64 -4.06
CA VAL A 83 11.04 13.29 -3.48
C VAL A 83 11.14 13.40 -1.97
N ILE A 84 10.18 12.80 -1.27
CA ILE A 84 10.17 12.66 0.20
C ILE A 84 10.46 11.20 0.54
N ASP A 85 11.68 10.91 1.00
CA ASP A 85 12.14 9.55 1.31
C ASP A 85 13.36 9.61 2.25
N PRO A 86 13.49 8.74 3.26
CA PRO A 86 14.69 8.68 4.11
C PRO A 86 15.96 8.27 3.36
N ILE A 87 15.83 7.71 2.15
CA ILE A 87 16.93 7.30 1.26
C ILE A 87 16.98 8.22 0.04
N CYS A 88 18.18 8.65 -0.34
CA CYS A 88 18.44 9.22 -1.67
C CYS A 88 18.33 8.08 -2.70
N THR A 89 17.11 7.83 -3.13
CA THR A 89 16.78 6.83 -4.14
C THR A 89 17.21 7.29 -5.52
N GLU A 90 17.14 6.41 -6.51
CA GLU A 90 17.40 6.75 -7.91
C GLU A 90 16.46 7.85 -8.43
N SER A 91 15.24 7.90 -7.91
CA SER A 91 14.30 8.99 -8.17
C SER A 91 14.70 10.28 -7.46
N ALA A 92 15.13 10.20 -6.21
CA ALA A 92 15.61 11.35 -5.44
C ALA A 92 16.87 11.97 -6.07
N ALA A 93 17.78 11.14 -6.60
CA ALA A 93 18.97 11.59 -7.28
C ALA A 93 18.69 12.35 -8.61
N LYS A 94 17.50 12.20 -9.18
CA LYS A 94 17.03 12.88 -10.40
C LYS A 94 16.04 14.00 -10.10
N ALA A 95 15.54 14.09 -8.87
CA ALA A 95 14.56 15.07 -8.47
C ALA A 95 15.16 16.49 -8.39
N SER A 96 14.31 17.50 -8.49
CA SER A 96 14.67 18.89 -8.22
C SER A 96 15.03 19.10 -6.75
N GLU A 97 14.47 18.26 -5.89
CA GLU A 97 14.64 18.34 -4.44
C GLU A 97 14.39 16.99 -3.75
N TRP A 98 15.17 16.70 -2.71
CA TRP A 98 15.03 15.54 -1.86
C TRP A 98 14.86 15.95 -0.41
N ILE A 99 13.78 15.49 0.23
CA ILE A 99 13.40 15.76 1.63
C ILE A 99 13.47 14.46 2.41
N GLN A 100 14.06 14.48 3.59
CA GLN A 100 14.51 13.32 4.32
C GLN A 100 13.82 13.21 5.70
N PRO A 101 12.58 12.67 5.81
CA PRO A 101 11.91 12.49 7.09
C PRO A 101 12.45 11.29 7.87
N TRP A 102 12.12 11.22 9.16
CA TRP A 102 12.21 9.97 9.91
C TRP A 102 11.14 8.98 9.43
N PRO A 103 11.46 7.66 9.37
CA PRO A 103 10.46 6.65 9.00
C PRO A 103 9.22 6.70 9.89
N GLY A 104 8.03 6.66 9.29
CA GLY A 104 6.75 6.62 10.00
C GLY A 104 6.21 7.97 10.49
N THR A 105 6.87 9.09 10.18
CA THR A 105 6.44 10.45 10.60
C THR A 105 5.68 11.21 9.52
N ASP A 106 5.38 10.56 8.42
CA ASP A 106 4.77 11.16 7.23
C ASP A 106 3.42 11.83 7.50
N ALA A 107 2.62 11.27 8.43
CA ALA A 107 1.35 11.87 8.84
C ALA A 107 1.56 13.19 9.59
N ALA A 108 2.58 13.31 10.45
CA ALA A 108 2.90 14.57 11.14
C ALA A 108 3.36 15.64 10.14
N LEU A 109 4.19 15.27 9.16
CA LEU A 109 4.61 16.17 8.08
C LEU A 109 3.41 16.66 7.25
N ALA A 110 2.50 15.78 6.85
CA ALA A 110 1.31 16.14 6.09
C ALA A 110 0.34 17.01 6.91
N LEU A 111 0.17 16.73 8.21
CA LEU A 111 -0.65 17.57 9.11
C LEU A 111 -0.06 18.99 9.27
N ALA A 112 1.27 19.11 9.34
CA ALA A 112 1.92 20.43 9.35
C ALA A 112 1.68 21.20 8.05
N MET A 113 1.76 20.51 6.90
CA MET A 113 1.42 21.12 5.61
C MET A 113 -0.05 21.58 5.58
N ILE A 114 -1.00 20.76 6.07
CA ILE A 114 -2.42 21.12 6.17
C ILE A 114 -2.61 22.36 7.05
N LYS A 115 -1.91 22.41 8.21
CA LYS A 115 -1.99 23.59 9.10
C LYS A 115 -1.57 24.86 8.37
N ILE A 116 -0.42 24.84 7.68
CA ILE A 116 0.08 26.00 6.93
C ILE A 116 -0.91 26.42 5.85
N VAL A 117 -1.45 25.46 5.10
CA VAL A 117 -2.42 25.70 4.02
C VAL A 117 -3.71 26.34 4.56
N ILE A 118 -4.17 25.92 5.74
CA ILE A 118 -5.39 26.50 6.36
C ILE A 118 -5.11 27.86 7.01
N ASP A 119 -4.01 28.00 7.76
CA ASP A 119 -3.68 29.23 8.46
C ASP A 119 -3.37 30.40 7.51
N GLU A 120 -2.80 30.10 6.35
CA GLU A 120 -2.45 31.09 5.34
C GLU A 120 -3.55 31.27 4.27
N ASP A 121 -4.72 30.62 4.44
CA ASP A 121 -5.86 30.67 3.51
C ASP A 121 -5.48 30.25 2.06
N LEU A 122 -4.62 29.23 1.94
CA LEU A 122 -4.12 28.73 0.66
C LEU A 122 -4.93 27.57 0.09
N PHE A 123 -5.91 27.05 0.82
CA PHE A 123 -6.77 25.96 0.37
C PHE A 123 -7.82 26.45 -0.66
N ASP A 124 -8.23 25.55 -1.56
CA ASP A 124 -9.32 25.84 -2.49
C ASP A 124 -10.67 25.79 -1.75
N LYS A 125 -11.16 26.95 -1.35
CA LYS A 125 -12.41 27.08 -0.60
C LYS A 125 -13.63 26.64 -1.39
N GLU A 126 -13.67 26.91 -2.70
CA GLU A 126 -14.78 26.55 -3.57
C GLU A 126 -14.86 25.03 -3.72
N PHE A 127 -13.74 24.38 -4.06
CA PHE A 127 -13.64 22.93 -4.13
C PHE A 127 -13.97 22.25 -2.80
N THR A 128 -13.40 22.76 -1.70
CA THR A 128 -13.62 22.22 -0.34
C THR A 128 -15.10 22.22 0.04
N LEU A 129 -15.83 23.29 -0.23
CA LEU A 129 -17.26 23.40 0.06
C LEU A 129 -18.12 22.54 -0.89
N ALA A 130 -17.78 22.51 -2.18
CA ALA A 130 -18.58 21.84 -3.18
C ALA A 130 -18.37 20.31 -3.18
N HIS A 131 -17.13 19.85 -3.02
CA HIS A 131 -16.73 18.46 -3.34
C HIS A 131 -16.27 17.64 -2.12
N THR A 132 -16.29 18.22 -0.92
CA THR A 132 -15.88 17.50 0.30
C THR A 132 -16.95 17.56 1.39
N CYS A 133 -16.87 16.67 2.39
CA CYS A 133 -17.66 16.71 3.62
C CYS A 133 -17.03 17.63 4.69
N ALA A 134 -16.02 18.44 4.34
CA ALA A 134 -15.41 19.40 5.27
C ALA A 134 -16.44 20.26 6.05
N PRO A 135 -17.53 20.80 5.44
CA PRO A 135 -18.55 21.56 6.16
C PRO A 135 -19.58 20.68 6.91
N CYS A 136 -19.54 19.34 6.76
CA CYS A 136 -20.52 18.44 7.39
C CYS A 136 -20.36 18.42 8.91
N LEU A 137 -21.50 18.41 9.62
CA LEU A 137 -21.54 18.51 11.07
C LEU A 137 -21.27 17.16 11.74
N VAL A 138 -20.49 17.20 12.81
CA VAL A 138 -20.22 16.09 13.73
C VAL A 138 -20.68 16.52 15.13
N ASP A 139 -21.53 15.73 15.76
CA ASP A 139 -22.06 15.99 17.09
C ASP A 139 -20.97 15.81 18.16
N LYS A 140 -20.74 16.83 18.99
CA LYS A 140 -19.68 16.82 20.01
C LYS A 140 -19.91 15.80 21.13
N ALA A 141 -21.17 15.49 21.44
CA ALA A 141 -21.50 14.55 22.52
C ALA A 141 -21.31 13.09 22.10
N THR A 142 -21.59 12.76 20.85
CA THR A 142 -21.48 11.39 20.33
C THR A 142 -20.20 11.16 19.53
N GLY A 143 -19.62 12.23 18.95
CA GLY A 143 -18.53 12.17 17.99
C GLY A 143 -18.92 11.48 16.68
N GLU A 144 -20.21 11.53 16.30
CA GLU A 144 -20.74 10.93 15.07
C GLU A 144 -21.20 12.03 14.10
N PRO A 145 -21.11 11.80 12.76
CA PRO A 145 -21.71 12.70 11.78
C PRO A 145 -23.21 12.84 12.00
N VAL A 146 -23.70 14.06 11.81
CA VAL A 146 -25.13 14.35 11.93
C VAL A 146 -25.82 14.09 10.60
N LEU A 147 -26.81 13.22 10.63
CA LEU A 147 -27.68 12.91 9.48
C LEU A 147 -29.06 13.50 9.69
N GLN A 148 -29.66 14.07 8.66
CA GLN A 148 -31.05 14.52 8.70
C GLN A 148 -32.01 13.35 8.85
N ASP A 149 -31.73 12.24 8.17
CA ASP A 149 -32.44 10.97 8.26
C ASP A 149 -31.44 9.86 8.60
N LYS A 150 -31.62 9.17 9.73
CA LYS A 150 -30.70 8.11 10.18
C LYS A 150 -30.72 6.87 9.28
N ASP A 151 -31.80 6.69 8.52
CA ASP A 151 -31.93 5.58 7.58
C ASP A 151 -31.35 5.92 6.20
N ASP A 152 -31.07 7.21 5.93
CA ASP A 152 -30.37 7.70 4.74
C ASP A 152 -28.90 8.09 5.08
N PRO A 153 -27.92 7.22 4.83
CA PRO A 153 -26.51 7.48 5.13
C PRO A 153 -25.90 8.57 4.25
N THR A 154 -26.66 9.17 3.33
CA THR A 154 -26.21 10.28 2.47
C THR A 154 -26.76 11.63 2.95
N SER A 155 -27.62 11.65 3.99
CA SER A 155 -28.34 12.82 4.45
C SER A 155 -27.52 13.70 5.42
N PHE A 156 -26.22 13.87 5.15
CA PHE A 156 -25.36 14.78 5.92
C PHE A 156 -25.93 16.18 6.01
N VAL A 157 -25.69 16.85 7.13
CA VAL A 157 -26.15 18.24 7.34
C VAL A 157 -24.96 19.19 7.54
N VAL A 158 -25.18 20.45 7.19
CA VAL A 158 -24.26 21.56 7.31
C VAL A 158 -24.95 22.74 8.00
N PHE A 159 -24.17 23.66 8.54
CA PHE A 159 -24.69 24.93 9.03
C PHE A 159 -24.69 25.96 7.88
N ASP A 160 -25.86 26.44 7.50
CA ASP A 160 -26.02 27.48 6.48
C ASP A 160 -25.93 28.87 7.12
N THR A 161 -24.90 29.64 6.78
CA THR A 161 -24.67 30.99 7.33
C THR A 161 -25.70 32.02 6.85
N LYS A 162 -26.39 31.79 5.73
CA LYS A 162 -27.44 32.68 5.22
C LYS A 162 -28.72 32.59 6.03
N SER A 163 -29.19 31.38 6.29
CA SER A 163 -30.43 31.15 7.03
C SER A 163 -30.19 31.04 8.53
N ASN A 164 -28.95 30.86 8.99
CA ASN A 164 -28.57 30.53 10.35
C ASN A 164 -29.27 29.26 10.87
N GLU A 165 -29.39 28.25 10.00
CA GLU A 165 -30.05 26.95 10.25
C GLU A 165 -29.15 25.78 9.88
N ILE A 166 -29.42 24.63 10.48
CA ILE A 166 -28.84 23.36 10.07
C ILE A 166 -29.71 22.80 8.94
N VAL A 167 -29.09 22.55 7.80
CA VAL A 167 -29.77 22.10 6.59
C VAL A 167 -29.02 20.92 5.93
N ARG A 168 -29.69 20.18 5.07
CA ARG A 168 -29.06 19.11 4.30
C ARG A 168 -27.97 19.70 3.38
N HIS A 169 -26.84 19.01 3.28
CA HIS A 169 -25.64 19.47 2.56
C HIS A 169 -25.84 19.69 1.05
N ASP A 170 -26.85 19.04 0.45
CA ASP A 170 -27.18 19.10 -0.97
C ASP A 170 -28.33 20.07 -1.31
N LYS A 171 -28.79 20.85 -0.32
CA LYS A 171 -29.80 21.92 -0.53
C LYS A 171 -29.20 23.04 -1.37
N GLU A 172 -29.93 23.44 -2.43
CA GLU A 172 -29.49 24.52 -3.32
C GLU A 172 -29.43 25.88 -2.62
N GLY A 173 -28.44 26.70 -2.98
CA GLY A 173 -28.31 28.10 -2.58
C GLY A 173 -27.84 28.34 -1.15
N ILE A 174 -27.33 27.33 -0.46
CA ILE A 174 -26.74 27.44 0.87
C ILE A 174 -25.34 28.08 0.82
N GLU A 175 -24.93 28.63 1.95
CA GLU A 175 -23.54 29.02 2.26
C GLU A 175 -23.08 28.22 3.47
N ALA A 176 -22.53 27.03 3.24
CA ALA A 176 -22.09 26.14 4.30
C ALA A 176 -20.86 26.71 5.03
N ALA A 177 -20.90 26.67 6.38
CA ALA A 177 -19.77 27.07 7.23
C ALA A 177 -18.71 25.99 7.28
N LEU A 178 -17.43 26.37 7.13
CA LEU A 178 -16.28 25.49 7.44
C LEU A 178 -15.90 25.54 8.91
N LYS A 179 -16.11 26.69 9.56
CA LYS A 179 -15.88 26.90 11.01
C LYS A 179 -17.18 27.42 11.64
N LEU A 180 -17.48 26.93 12.83
CA LEU A 180 -18.73 27.26 13.54
C LEU A 180 -18.59 28.39 14.59
N ASP A 181 -17.39 28.91 14.79
CA ASP A 181 -17.14 30.00 15.77
C ASP A 181 -18.10 31.16 15.57
N GLY A 182 -18.76 31.56 16.68
CA GLY A 182 -19.76 32.63 16.66
C GLY A 182 -21.13 32.28 16.10
N THR A 183 -21.36 31.03 15.69
CA THR A 183 -22.66 30.52 15.22
C THR A 183 -23.46 29.88 16.36
N SER A 184 -24.77 29.72 16.18
CA SER A 184 -25.66 29.01 17.12
C SER A 184 -25.37 27.50 17.19
N ALA A 185 -24.61 26.93 16.28
CA ALA A 185 -24.26 25.50 16.22
C ALA A 185 -22.95 25.17 16.96
N ALA A 186 -22.13 26.17 17.27
CA ALA A 186 -20.78 25.99 17.80
C ALA A 186 -20.71 25.18 19.10
N ASP A 187 -21.68 25.31 20.00
CA ASP A 187 -21.66 24.58 21.27
C ASP A 187 -21.91 23.07 21.11
N ALA A 188 -22.73 22.68 20.15
CA ALA A 188 -23.20 21.31 19.98
C ALA A 188 -22.41 20.52 18.93
N TYR A 189 -21.82 21.20 17.96
CA TYR A 189 -21.24 20.55 16.78
C TYR A 189 -19.83 21.05 16.49
N ASN A 190 -19.05 20.23 15.78
CA ASN A 190 -17.90 20.60 14.96
C ASN A 190 -18.24 20.36 13.50
N THR A 191 -17.53 21.00 12.58
CA THR A 191 -17.44 20.52 11.20
C THR A 191 -16.33 19.47 11.06
N GLU A 192 -16.34 18.66 9.99
CA GLU A 192 -15.19 17.80 9.69
C GLU A 192 -13.91 18.62 9.44
N PHE A 193 -14.03 19.82 8.88
CA PHE A 193 -12.92 20.76 8.71
C PHE A 193 -12.28 21.15 10.05
N GLU A 194 -13.09 21.49 11.06
CA GLU A 194 -12.60 21.83 12.40
C GLU A 194 -11.91 20.64 13.07
N LEU A 195 -12.41 19.41 12.85
CA LEU A 195 -11.77 18.20 13.36
C LEU A 195 -10.40 17.95 12.71
N ILE A 196 -10.29 18.14 11.38
CA ILE A 196 -9.00 18.06 10.69
C ILE A 196 -8.04 19.13 11.21
N TYR A 197 -8.53 20.37 11.35
CA TYR A 197 -7.70 21.46 11.83
C TYR A 197 -7.23 21.23 13.28
N ALA A 198 -8.07 20.68 14.14
CA ALA A 198 -7.69 20.33 15.52
C ALA A 198 -6.58 19.26 15.60
N GLU A 199 -6.51 18.35 14.62
CA GLU A 199 -5.37 17.43 14.50
C GLU A 199 -4.14 18.15 13.92
N ALA A 200 -4.32 18.99 12.91
CA ALA A 200 -3.24 19.73 12.26
C ALA A 200 -2.61 20.80 13.18
N GLU A 201 -3.42 21.45 14.03
CA GLU A 201 -2.96 22.50 14.96
C GLU A 201 -1.87 22.03 15.93
N LYS A 202 -1.82 20.73 16.22
CA LYS A 202 -0.79 20.09 17.06
C LYS A 202 0.60 20.13 16.41
N TRP A 203 0.68 20.38 15.11
CA TRP A 203 1.86 20.26 14.28
C TRP A 203 2.18 21.58 13.58
N ASP A 204 2.62 22.60 14.33
CA ASP A 204 3.29 23.73 13.69
C ASP A 204 4.63 23.28 13.07
N SER A 205 5.23 24.12 12.23
CA SER A 205 6.45 23.75 11.51
C SER A 205 7.62 23.37 12.44
N ALA A 206 7.70 23.95 13.62
CA ALA A 206 8.73 23.64 14.62
C ALA A 206 8.47 22.29 15.32
N ALA A 207 7.22 22.02 15.70
CA ALA A 207 6.83 20.72 16.27
C ALA A 207 7.02 19.59 15.25
N ALA A 208 6.66 19.84 13.99
CA ALA A 208 6.85 18.89 12.91
C ALA A 208 8.34 18.66 12.60
N GLU A 209 9.19 19.71 12.59
CA GLU A 209 10.65 19.55 12.48
C GLU A 209 11.19 18.66 13.58
N ALA A 210 10.82 18.92 14.83
CA ALA A 210 11.25 18.12 15.97
C ALA A 210 10.84 16.64 15.86
N GLU A 211 9.67 16.37 15.27
CA GLU A 211 9.14 15.02 15.11
C GLU A 211 9.64 14.32 13.85
N CYS A 212 9.54 14.95 12.68
CA CYS A 212 9.88 14.30 11.41
C CYS A 212 11.34 14.51 10.96
N GLY A 213 12.05 15.46 11.59
CA GLY A 213 13.45 15.79 11.26
C GLY A 213 13.61 16.45 9.89
N VAL A 214 12.55 17.03 9.34
CA VAL A 214 12.56 17.90 8.16
C VAL A 214 12.60 19.35 8.65
N PRO A 215 13.53 20.20 8.17
CA PRO A 215 13.61 21.59 8.60
C PRO A 215 12.29 22.34 8.44
N ALA A 216 11.91 23.15 9.43
CA ALA A 216 10.66 23.92 9.43
C ALA A 216 10.50 24.77 8.15
N ALA A 217 11.59 25.40 7.71
CA ALA A 217 11.60 26.20 6.47
C ALA A 217 11.27 25.37 5.21
N ASP A 218 11.70 24.12 5.17
CA ASP A 218 11.38 23.21 4.06
C ASP A 218 9.92 22.75 4.11
N ILE A 219 9.40 22.46 5.33
CA ILE A 219 7.98 22.11 5.52
C ILE A 219 7.09 23.26 5.03
N GLU A 220 7.37 24.48 5.46
CA GLU A 220 6.62 25.68 5.07
C GLU A 220 6.68 25.92 3.56
N ARG A 221 7.86 25.79 2.99
CA ARG A 221 8.07 26.01 1.56
C ARG A 221 7.32 24.97 0.70
N ILE A 222 7.46 23.67 0.98
CA ILE A 222 6.77 22.62 0.18
C ILE A 222 5.25 22.70 0.34
N ALA A 223 4.74 23.09 1.52
CA ALA A 223 3.31 23.28 1.73
C ALA A 223 2.76 24.41 0.85
N ARG A 224 3.44 25.58 0.86
CA ARG A 224 3.06 26.72 0.02
C ARG A 224 3.20 26.43 -1.47
N GLU A 225 4.32 25.81 -1.89
CA GLU A 225 4.55 25.43 -3.29
C GLU A 225 3.47 24.47 -3.78
N TYR A 226 3.13 23.43 -2.98
CA TYR A 226 2.10 22.47 -3.36
C TYR A 226 0.72 23.14 -3.48
N ALA A 227 0.32 23.95 -2.49
CA ALA A 227 -1.00 24.56 -2.48
C ALA A 227 -1.20 25.66 -3.54
N GLN A 228 -0.13 26.39 -3.89
CA GLN A 228 -0.22 27.55 -4.80
C GLN A 228 0.10 27.21 -6.25
N THR A 229 0.66 26.02 -6.53
CA THR A 229 0.99 25.62 -7.89
C THR A 229 -0.25 25.09 -8.60
N ASP A 230 -0.59 25.66 -9.75
CA ASP A 230 -1.59 25.08 -10.63
C ASP A 230 -1.11 23.70 -11.13
N LYS A 231 -1.99 22.70 -11.09
CA LYS A 231 -1.70 21.31 -11.48
C LYS A 231 -0.60 20.66 -10.62
N ALA A 232 -0.89 20.42 -9.36
CA ALA A 232 0.00 19.72 -8.45
C ALA A 232 -0.47 18.29 -8.13
N MET A 233 0.49 17.39 -7.90
CA MET A 233 0.23 15.96 -7.72
C MET A 233 1.05 15.36 -6.59
N ILE A 234 0.44 14.44 -5.82
CA ILE A 234 1.14 13.55 -4.90
C ILE A 234 1.13 12.14 -5.46
N ILE A 235 2.30 11.55 -5.69
CA ILE A 235 2.45 10.14 -6.06
C ILE A 235 2.91 9.38 -4.82
N GLN A 236 1.97 8.67 -4.21
CA GLN A 236 2.19 7.81 -3.06
C GLN A 236 2.81 6.47 -3.48
N ASN A 237 3.34 5.72 -2.53
CA ASN A 237 3.83 4.37 -2.78
C ASN A 237 3.06 3.32 -1.99
N MET A 238 2.78 2.18 -2.60
CA MET A 238 2.28 0.99 -1.92
C MET A 238 3.32 0.27 -1.05
N GLY A 239 4.52 0.78 -0.90
CA GLY A 239 5.64 0.09 -0.26
C GLY A 239 6.52 0.96 0.63
N GLY A 240 6.35 2.27 0.63
CA GLY A 240 7.12 3.23 1.42
C GLY A 240 6.51 3.45 2.80
N PHE A 241 6.17 4.71 3.08
CA PHE A 241 5.65 5.18 4.38
C PHE A 241 4.39 4.44 4.85
N MET A 242 3.56 3.93 3.95
CA MET A 242 2.35 3.20 4.33
C MET A 242 2.61 1.85 5.03
N ARG A 243 3.85 1.34 5.00
CA ARG A 243 4.26 0.13 5.73
C ARG A 243 4.89 0.46 7.08
N THR A 244 4.24 1.38 7.80
CA THR A 244 4.55 1.80 9.17
C THR A 244 3.28 1.74 10.01
N GLU A 245 3.38 1.92 11.32
CA GLU A 245 2.19 1.96 12.20
C GLU A 245 1.21 3.07 11.79
N ASN A 246 1.74 4.21 11.38
CA ASN A 246 0.95 5.36 10.92
C ASN A 246 0.60 5.32 9.42
N GLY A 247 0.85 4.22 8.73
CA GLY A 247 0.73 4.16 7.28
C GLY A 247 -0.63 4.59 6.74
N THR A 248 -1.74 4.13 7.34
CA THR A 248 -3.09 4.54 6.94
C THR A 248 -3.37 6.01 7.26
N ASN A 249 -2.93 6.50 8.43
CA ASN A 249 -3.05 7.92 8.78
C ASN A 249 -2.28 8.80 7.80
N ALA A 250 -1.07 8.40 7.41
CA ALA A 250 -0.26 9.16 6.45
C ALA A 250 -0.92 9.22 5.06
N VAL A 251 -1.54 8.13 4.60
CA VAL A 251 -2.35 8.17 3.37
C VAL A 251 -3.54 9.11 3.54
N GLY A 252 -4.29 8.97 4.65
CA GLY A 252 -5.47 9.80 4.92
C GLY A 252 -5.16 11.30 4.98
N THR A 253 -4.10 11.70 5.68
CA THR A 253 -3.69 13.12 5.76
C THR A 253 -3.26 13.69 4.40
N GLN A 254 -2.61 12.89 3.55
CA GLN A 254 -2.27 13.31 2.19
C GLN A 254 -3.52 13.42 1.30
N LEU A 255 -4.53 12.55 1.46
CA LEU A 255 -5.83 12.68 0.79
C LEU A 255 -6.54 13.96 1.22
N TYR A 256 -6.53 14.29 2.53
CA TYR A 256 -7.08 15.56 3.02
C TYR A 256 -6.36 16.76 2.40
N LEU A 257 -5.03 16.76 2.39
CA LEU A 257 -4.23 17.84 1.81
C LEU A 257 -4.58 18.06 0.32
N ALA A 258 -4.64 16.97 -0.47
CA ALA A 258 -4.96 17.05 -1.89
C ALA A 258 -6.39 17.59 -2.13
N ALA A 259 -7.37 17.12 -1.36
CA ALA A 259 -8.76 17.59 -1.49
C ALA A 259 -8.94 19.04 -1.01
N LEU A 260 -8.28 19.46 0.08
CA LEU A 260 -8.33 20.84 0.55
C LEU A 260 -7.68 21.81 -0.45
N CYS A 261 -6.62 21.41 -1.13
CA CYS A 261 -5.97 22.23 -2.17
C CYS A 261 -6.68 22.17 -3.55
N GLY A 262 -7.76 21.39 -3.69
CA GLY A 262 -8.46 21.24 -4.97
C GLY A 262 -7.69 20.43 -6.04
N HIS A 263 -6.59 19.76 -5.66
CA HIS A 263 -5.74 18.99 -6.58
C HIS A 263 -6.29 17.58 -6.84
N VAL A 264 -7.56 17.46 -7.18
CA VAL A 264 -8.25 16.21 -7.50
C VAL A 264 -9.29 16.44 -8.59
N GLY A 265 -9.31 15.58 -9.59
CA GLY A 265 -10.36 15.61 -10.62
C GLY A 265 -10.09 16.51 -11.81
N HIS A 266 -8.92 17.10 -11.92
CA HIS A 266 -8.52 17.97 -13.04
C HIS A 266 -7.29 17.43 -13.78
N GLU A 267 -7.05 17.97 -14.98
CA GLU A 267 -5.90 17.60 -15.79
C GLU A 267 -4.59 18.05 -15.13
N GLY A 268 -3.66 17.12 -14.94
CA GLY A 268 -2.35 17.38 -14.35
C GLY A 268 -2.35 17.39 -12.82
N ASP A 269 -3.51 17.28 -12.18
CA ASP A 269 -3.68 17.14 -10.75
C ASP A 269 -3.81 15.69 -10.31
N GLY A 270 -3.71 15.46 -9.03
CA GLY A 270 -4.14 14.21 -8.41
C GLY A 270 -3.34 13.74 -7.23
N ILE A 271 -3.88 12.71 -6.63
CA ILE A 271 -3.19 11.90 -5.64
C ILE A 271 -3.36 10.44 -6.00
N SER A 272 -2.29 9.65 -5.98
CA SER A 272 -2.30 8.27 -6.47
C SER A 272 -1.20 7.45 -5.85
N ASP A 273 -1.47 6.16 -5.61
CA ASP A 273 -0.39 5.19 -5.38
C ASP A 273 0.30 4.79 -6.69
N ALA A 274 -0.07 5.40 -7.82
CA ALA A 274 0.36 5.09 -9.18
C ALA A 274 0.25 3.59 -9.50
N GLY A 275 -0.73 2.92 -8.90
CA GLY A 275 -0.81 1.47 -8.81
C GLY A 275 -1.87 0.81 -9.64
N GLY A 276 -2.90 1.52 -10.10
CA GLY A 276 -3.93 0.86 -10.87
C GLY A 276 -5.16 1.69 -11.17
N VAL A 277 -6.02 1.15 -12.00
CA VAL A 277 -7.33 1.68 -12.40
C VAL A 277 -8.45 0.79 -11.87
N ASN A 278 -9.47 1.38 -11.32
CA ASN A 278 -10.61 0.64 -10.76
C ASN A 278 -11.59 0.16 -11.84
N GLU A 279 -11.48 0.69 -13.03
CA GLU A 279 -12.39 0.43 -14.16
C GLU A 279 -12.18 -0.97 -14.77
N VAL A 280 -10.99 -1.56 -14.65
CA VAL A 280 -10.72 -2.91 -15.16
C VAL A 280 -11.26 -3.95 -14.17
N LYS A 281 -12.51 -4.36 -14.38
CA LYS A 281 -13.18 -5.42 -13.62
C LYS A 281 -13.17 -6.71 -14.42
N THR A 282 -12.84 -7.81 -13.76
CA THR A 282 -12.81 -9.13 -14.39
C THR A 282 -13.75 -10.09 -13.69
N GLY A 283 -14.32 -11.03 -14.45
CA GLY A 283 -15.11 -12.13 -13.93
C GLY A 283 -14.27 -13.27 -13.34
N SER A 284 -14.95 -14.32 -12.90
CA SER A 284 -14.30 -15.55 -12.46
C SER A 284 -14.26 -16.59 -13.61
N PRO A 285 -13.14 -17.29 -13.81
CA PRO A 285 -13.06 -18.33 -14.86
C PRO A 285 -14.04 -19.48 -14.64
N ILE A 286 -14.32 -19.81 -13.39
CA ILE A 286 -15.25 -20.86 -12.97
C ILE A 286 -16.12 -20.39 -11.82
N GLU A 287 -17.22 -21.04 -11.57
CA GLU A 287 -18.09 -20.74 -10.44
C GLU A 287 -17.39 -21.09 -9.12
N VAL A 288 -17.50 -20.18 -8.15
CA VAL A 288 -17.02 -20.40 -6.77
C VAL A 288 -18.23 -20.59 -5.87
N PRO A 289 -18.48 -21.82 -5.38
CA PRO A 289 -19.61 -22.08 -4.49
C PRO A 289 -19.54 -21.22 -3.21
N LYS A 290 -20.72 -20.86 -2.70
CA LYS A 290 -20.82 -20.20 -1.40
C LYS A 290 -20.51 -21.19 -0.29
N VAL A 291 -19.60 -20.82 0.61
CA VAL A 291 -19.35 -21.57 1.85
C VAL A 291 -20.23 -20.98 2.93
N GLU A 292 -21.14 -21.78 3.49
CA GLU A 292 -22.12 -21.30 4.49
C GLU A 292 -21.50 -21.01 5.85
N ASP A 293 -20.50 -21.80 6.27
CA ASP A 293 -19.79 -21.62 7.55
C ASP A 293 -18.27 -21.58 7.30
N PRO A 294 -17.73 -20.42 6.89
CA PRO A 294 -16.33 -20.31 6.55
C PRO A 294 -15.44 -20.46 7.78
N ALA A 295 -14.37 -21.23 7.64
CA ALA A 295 -13.36 -21.36 8.69
C ALA A 295 -12.76 -19.98 9.05
N PRO A 296 -12.42 -19.75 10.33
CA PRO A 296 -11.81 -18.50 10.76
C PRO A 296 -10.49 -18.24 10.03
N SER A 297 -10.26 -16.99 9.66
CA SER A 297 -9.02 -16.56 8.99
C SER A 297 -7.87 -16.39 9.99
N ILE A 298 -6.64 -16.58 9.49
CA ILE A 298 -5.41 -16.41 10.29
C ILE A 298 -4.76 -15.06 9.91
N PRO A 299 -4.48 -14.17 10.88
CA PRO A 299 -3.72 -12.96 10.63
C PRO A 299 -2.33 -13.29 10.07
N ARG A 300 -2.03 -12.83 8.85
CA ARG A 300 -0.78 -13.16 8.13
C ARG A 300 0.47 -12.76 8.92
N PHE A 301 0.46 -11.60 9.57
CA PHE A 301 1.60 -11.10 10.34
C PHE A 301 1.81 -11.86 11.66
N LYS A 302 0.77 -12.56 12.12
CA LYS A 302 0.79 -13.43 13.32
C LYS A 302 0.70 -14.91 12.97
N PHE A 303 1.00 -15.29 11.72
CA PHE A 303 0.92 -16.67 11.26
C PHE A 303 1.69 -17.63 12.16
N GLY A 304 2.95 -17.29 12.47
CA GLY A 304 3.79 -18.11 13.34
C GLY A 304 3.16 -18.34 14.71
N GLU A 305 2.71 -17.28 15.38
CA GLU A 305 2.05 -17.33 16.68
C GLU A 305 0.74 -18.11 16.62
N ALA A 306 -0.09 -17.86 15.59
CA ALA A 306 -1.37 -18.51 15.41
C ALA A 306 -1.24 -20.04 15.26
N ILE A 307 -0.29 -20.48 14.43
CA ILE A 307 -0.03 -21.92 14.22
C ILE A 307 0.55 -22.58 15.49
N LEU A 308 1.50 -21.93 16.15
CA LEU A 308 2.13 -22.48 17.35
C LEU A 308 1.15 -22.61 18.52
N ASN A 309 0.19 -21.69 18.62
CA ASN A 309 -0.83 -21.69 19.67
C ASN A 309 -2.14 -22.38 19.24
N GLU A 310 -2.25 -22.87 18.01
CA GLU A 310 -3.47 -23.45 17.43
C GLU A 310 -4.70 -22.52 17.56
N ASN A 311 -4.49 -21.23 17.40
CA ASN A 311 -5.50 -20.19 17.53
C ASN A 311 -5.55 -19.31 16.26
N PRO A 312 -6.69 -19.19 15.58
CA PRO A 312 -8.06 -19.59 15.98
C PRO A 312 -8.39 -21.08 15.74
N LEU A 313 -7.51 -21.82 15.07
CA LEU A 313 -7.72 -23.25 14.76
C LEU A 313 -6.40 -24.00 14.64
N LYS A 314 -6.47 -25.33 14.75
CA LYS A 314 -5.36 -26.21 14.40
C LYS A 314 -5.30 -26.40 12.88
N VAL A 315 -4.13 -26.16 12.29
CA VAL A 315 -3.87 -26.39 10.87
C VAL A 315 -3.17 -27.74 10.70
N ASN A 316 -3.78 -28.65 9.95
CA ASN A 316 -3.21 -29.98 9.66
C ASN A 316 -2.57 -30.04 8.27
N VAL A 317 -3.06 -29.24 7.32
CA VAL A 317 -2.52 -29.15 5.95
C VAL A 317 -2.42 -27.68 5.58
N LEU A 318 -1.27 -27.27 5.05
CA LEU A 318 -1.05 -25.96 4.42
C LEU A 318 -0.82 -26.17 2.94
N TYR A 319 -1.58 -25.49 2.10
CA TYR A 319 -1.33 -25.38 0.66
C TYR A 319 -0.85 -23.95 0.34
N SER A 320 0.42 -23.80 -0.01
CA SER A 320 1.03 -22.53 -0.41
C SER A 320 1.13 -22.43 -1.92
N MET A 321 0.58 -21.38 -2.50
CA MET A 321 0.67 -21.10 -3.93
C MET A 321 0.89 -19.60 -4.18
N THR A 322 1.53 -19.26 -5.28
CA THR A 322 1.78 -17.88 -5.71
C THR A 322 2.43 -16.98 -4.65
N GLY A 323 3.16 -17.57 -3.70
CA GLY A 323 3.77 -16.83 -2.58
C GLY A 323 4.98 -17.55 -1.98
N ASN A 324 5.82 -16.78 -1.31
CA ASN A 324 7.00 -17.28 -0.62
C ASN A 324 6.99 -16.79 0.86
N PRO A 325 6.13 -17.37 1.72
CA PRO A 325 5.95 -16.97 3.12
C PRO A 325 7.26 -16.80 3.90
N MET A 326 8.21 -17.72 3.76
CA MET A 326 9.52 -17.68 4.43
C MET A 326 10.34 -16.42 4.10
N THR A 327 10.13 -15.84 2.91
CA THR A 327 10.84 -14.63 2.47
C THR A 327 10.03 -13.35 2.70
N GLN A 328 8.69 -13.47 2.70
CA GLN A 328 7.79 -12.31 2.63
C GLN A 328 7.13 -11.96 3.97
N TRP A 329 6.85 -12.94 4.83
CA TRP A 329 6.13 -12.70 6.07
C TRP A 329 7.07 -12.28 7.20
N PRO A 330 6.65 -11.37 8.10
CA PRO A 330 7.49 -10.87 9.16
C PRO A 330 7.85 -11.97 10.17
N ASN A 331 8.97 -11.79 10.85
CA ASN A 331 9.46 -12.73 11.87
C ASN A 331 9.64 -14.15 11.30
N THR A 332 10.53 -14.29 10.31
CA THR A 332 10.76 -15.54 9.58
C THR A 332 11.04 -16.73 10.50
N ASN A 333 11.72 -16.53 11.64
CA ASN A 333 11.96 -17.60 12.62
C ASN A 333 10.65 -18.20 13.19
N MET A 334 9.63 -17.36 13.39
CA MET A 334 8.31 -17.85 13.82
C MET A 334 7.57 -18.53 12.67
N VAL A 335 7.70 -18.04 11.43
CA VAL A 335 7.14 -18.70 10.25
C VAL A 335 7.75 -20.08 10.05
N LYS A 336 9.07 -20.20 10.18
CA LYS A 336 9.81 -21.48 10.12
C LYS A 336 9.27 -22.50 11.12
N LYS A 337 9.21 -22.13 12.40
CA LYS A 337 8.67 -22.98 13.46
C LYS A 337 7.21 -23.39 13.18
N ALA A 338 6.41 -22.51 12.59
CA ALA A 338 5.04 -22.81 12.21
C ALA A 338 4.98 -23.86 11.09
N LEU A 339 5.80 -23.72 10.04
CA LEU A 339 5.87 -24.72 8.97
C LEU A 339 6.33 -26.07 9.48
N GLU A 340 7.32 -26.12 10.36
CA GLU A 340 7.79 -27.36 11.01
C GLU A 340 6.73 -28.03 11.92
N LYS A 341 5.78 -27.25 12.47
CA LYS A 341 4.69 -27.77 13.32
C LYS A 341 3.52 -28.34 12.51
N ILE A 342 3.27 -27.80 11.30
CA ILE A 342 2.16 -28.24 10.46
C ILE A 342 2.44 -29.66 9.95
N PRO A 343 1.54 -30.63 10.14
CA PRO A 343 1.78 -32.03 9.78
C PRO A 343 2.03 -32.29 8.30
N PHE A 344 1.50 -31.45 7.40
CA PHE A 344 1.70 -31.60 5.97
C PHE A 344 1.68 -30.24 5.24
N VAL A 345 2.79 -29.87 4.66
CA VAL A 345 2.97 -28.61 3.92
C VAL A 345 3.17 -28.91 2.44
N ILE A 346 2.31 -28.32 1.60
CA ILE A 346 2.36 -28.43 0.14
C ILE A 346 2.70 -27.04 -0.41
N THR A 347 3.69 -26.96 -1.28
CA THR A 347 3.99 -25.72 -2.03
C THR A 347 3.88 -25.99 -3.53
N ALA A 348 3.05 -25.19 -4.21
CA ALA A 348 2.98 -25.13 -5.66
C ALA A 348 3.78 -23.89 -6.13
N ASP A 349 4.93 -24.12 -6.75
CA ASP A 349 5.85 -23.06 -7.17
C ASP A 349 6.64 -23.50 -8.42
N GLN A 350 7.14 -22.51 -9.17
CA GLN A 350 8.00 -22.74 -10.33
C GLN A 350 9.43 -23.14 -9.92
N TYR A 351 9.84 -22.76 -8.72
CA TYR A 351 11.20 -22.91 -8.22
C TYR A 351 11.24 -23.41 -6.79
N LEU A 352 12.39 -23.96 -6.38
CA LEU A 352 12.66 -24.33 -4.99
C LEU A 352 12.98 -23.07 -4.16
N THR A 353 11.94 -22.29 -3.89
CA THR A 353 12.00 -21.09 -3.04
C THR A 353 12.30 -21.46 -1.59
N SER A 354 12.58 -20.45 -0.75
CA SER A 354 12.77 -20.68 0.69
C SER A 354 11.59 -21.43 1.32
N THR A 355 10.36 -21.14 0.90
CA THR A 355 9.16 -21.85 1.41
C THR A 355 9.09 -23.30 0.89
N ALA A 356 9.41 -23.51 -0.38
CA ALA A 356 9.40 -24.84 -0.96
C ALA A 356 10.38 -25.81 -0.26
N LEU A 357 11.52 -25.30 0.25
CA LEU A 357 12.48 -26.09 1.00
C LEU A 357 11.98 -26.56 2.39
N TYR A 358 10.94 -25.91 2.92
CA TYR A 358 10.28 -26.29 4.18
C TYR A 358 8.95 -27.03 3.95
N SER A 359 8.73 -27.54 2.73
CA SER A 359 7.51 -28.27 2.36
C SER A 359 7.74 -29.76 2.28
N ASP A 360 6.72 -30.56 2.65
CA ASP A 360 6.73 -32.02 2.52
C ASP A 360 6.49 -32.45 1.07
N LEU A 361 5.76 -31.64 0.31
CA LEU A 361 5.47 -31.86 -1.11
C LEU A 361 5.62 -30.56 -1.91
N VAL A 362 6.38 -30.62 -2.98
CA VAL A 362 6.49 -29.51 -3.95
C VAL A 362 5.87 -29.93 -5.26
N LEU A 363 4.92 -29.14 -5.74
CA LEU A 363 4.28 -29.33 -7.04
C LEU A 363 4.85 -28.32 -8.05
N PRO A 364 5.52 -28.76 -9.11
CA PRO A 364 6.05 -27.85 -10.11
C PRO A 364 4.92 -27.24 -10.93
N VAL A 365 4.89 -25.88 -11.02
CA VAL A 365 3.87 -25.16 -11.78
C VAL A 365 4.44 -24.50 -13.03
N THR A 366 3.60 -24.37 -14.06
CA THR A 366 3.95 -23.73 -15.34
C THR A 366 4.13 -22.22 -15.18
N GLY A 367 5.01 -21.65 -16.01
CA GLY A 367 5.20 -20.21 -16.17
C GLY A 367 4.19 -19.57 -17.13
N VAL A 368 4.28 -18.25 -17.28
CA VAL A 368 3.35 -17.45 -18.10
C VAL A 368 3.40 -17.80 -19.58
N PHE A 369 4.55 -18.24 -20.11
CA PHE A 369 4.70 -18.64 -21.51
C PHE A 369 4.37 -20.12 -21.77
N GLU A 370 4.08 -20.87 -20.71
CA GLU A 370 3.83 -22.31 -20.72
C GLU A 370 2.33 -22.62 -20.55
N THR A 371 1.50 -21.59 -20.38
CA THR A 371 0.06 -21.73 -20.15
C THR A 371 -0.74 -20.71 -20.95
N GLU A 372 -2.00 -21.04 -21.24
CA GLU A 372 -2.95 -20.11 -21.85
C GLU A 372 -3.70 -19.31 -20.80
N GLY A 373 -4.16 -18.09 -21.17
CA GLY A 373 -4.96 -17.27 -20.30
C GLY A 373 -5.12 -15.84 -20.78
N VAL A 374 -5.44 -14.96 -19.84
CA VAL A 374 -5.58 -13.55 -20.09
C VAL A 374 -4.89 -12.76 -18.97
N LEU A 375 -4.15 -11.74 -19.37
CA LEU A 375 -3.63 -10.72 -18.47
C LEU A 375 -4.62 -9.57 -18.42
N ALA A 376 -5.47 -9.59 -17.41
CA ALA A 376 -6.49 -8.57 -17.17
C ALA A 376 -6.48 -8.25 -15.67
N ASN A 377 -6.06 -7.06 -15.30
CA ASN A 377 -6.05 -6.62 -13.92
C ASN A 377 -6.04 -5.09 -13.80
N HIS A 378 -6.40 -4.60 -12.63
CA HIS A 378 -6.46 -3.17 -12.30
C HIS A 378 -5.13 -2.40 -12.43
N ARG A 379 -4.00 -3.05 -12.70
CA ARG A 379 -2.69 -2.39 -12.85
C ARG A 379 -2.37 -2.00 -14.29
N SER A 380 -3.24 -2.33 -15.21
CA SER A 380 -3.06 -2.06 -16.63
C SER A 380 -4.34 -1.51 -17.27
N HIS A 381 -4.20 -0.54 -18.16
CA HIS A 381 -5.27 -0.09 -19.06
C HIS A 381 -5.56 -1.11 -20.17
N TRP A 382 -4.69 -2.11 -20.31
CA TRP A 382 -4.73 -3.10 -21.38
C TRP A 382 -5.12 -4.47 -20.86
N ILE A 383 -5.98 -5.14 -21.59
CA ILE A 383 -6.24 -6.56 -21.48
C ILE A 383 -5.45 -7.25 -22.61
N GLN A 384 -4.70 -8.29 -22.27
CA GLN A 384 -3.81 -8.97 -23.20
C GLN A 384 -4.10 -10.48 -23.21
N LEU A 385 -4.11 -11.07 -24.40
CA LEU A 385 -4.13 -12.53 -24.56
C LEU A 385 -2.77 -13.10 -24.13
N CYS A 386 -2.81 -14.15 -23.36
CA CYS A 386 -1.65 -14.93 -23.00
C CYS A 386 -1.74 -16.29 -23.71
N GLU A 387 -0.99 -16.46 -24.79
CA GLU A 387 -0.95 -17.69 -25.57
C GLU A 387 0.20 -18.56 -25.07
N LYS A 388 -0.02 -19.87 -25.02
CA LYS A 388 1.03 -20.82 -24.70
C LYS A 388 2.07 -20.80 -25.82
N ALA A 389 3.30 -20.40 -25.51
CA ALA A 389 4.40 -20.29 -26.47
C ALA A 389 5.31 -21.52 -26.46
N VAL A 390 5.44 -22.19 -25.32
CA VAL A 390 6.30 -23.38 -25.12
C VAL A 390 5.63 -24.36 -24.17
N ASP A 391 6.05 -25.62 -24.23
CA ASP A 391 5.61 -26.61 -23.25
C ASP A 391 6.30 -26.42 -21.91
N GLY A 392 5.58 -26.70 -20.82
CA GLY A 392 6.15 -26.67 -19.48
C GLY A 392 7.25 -27.73 -19.30
N PRO A 393 8.29 -27.46 -18.51
CA PRO A 393 9.38 -28.41 -18.28
C PRO A 393 8.93 -29.59 -17.40
N GLY A 394 9.38 -30.80 -17.74
CA GLY A 394 9.18 -32.00 -16.92
C GLY A 394 7.71 -32.33 -16.65
N GLU A 395 7.33 -32.44 -15.38
CA GLU A 395 5.97 -32.76 -14.93
C GLU A 395 5.17 -31.51 -14.50
N SER A 396 5.63 -30.30 -14.87
CA SER A 396 4.93 -29.06 -14.49
C SER A 396 3.53 -28.98 -15.08
N LYS A 397 2.60 -28.49 -14.26
CA LYS A 397 1.18 -28.29 -14.61
C LYS A 397 0.74 -26.90 -14.17
N SER A 398 -0.24 -26.33 -14.87
CA SER A 398 -0.88 -25.12 -14.40
C SER A 398 -1.65 -25.37 -13.11
N ASP A 399 -1.87 -24.33 -12.30
CA ASP A 399 -2.71 -24.46 -11.10
C ASP A 399 -4.11 -24.99 -11.45
N PHE A 400 -4.66 -24.62 -12.62
CA PHE A 400 -5.94 -25.13 -13.08
C PHE A 400 -5.91 -26.66 -13.30
N GLU A 401 -4.88 -27.17 -13.97
CA GLU A 401 -4.72 -28.62 -14.19
C GLU A 401 -4.55 -29.37 -12.86
N ILE A 402 -3.74 -28.82 -11.93
CA ILE A 402 -3.54 -29.42 -10.60
C ILE A 402 -4.89 -29.55 -9.87
N PHE A 403 -5.65 -28.44 -9.78
CA PHE A 403 -6.94 -28.46 -9.07
C PHE A 403 -8.01 -29.27 -9.81
N SER A 404 -8.00 -29.32 -11.15
CA SER A 404 -8.91 -30.13 -11.94
C SER A 404 -8.69 -31.63 -11.69
N GLU A 405 -7.44 -32.09 -11.67
CA GLU A 405 -7.12 -33.48 -11.36
C GLU A 405 -7.46 -33.83 -9.90
N LEU A 406 -7.18 -32.95 -8.97
CA LEU A 406 -7.58 -33.13 -7.57
C LEU A 406 -9.11 -33.18 -7.45
N ALA A 407 -9.85 -32.25 -8.07
CA ALA A 407 -11.31 -32.22 -8.05
C ALA A 407 -11.92 -33.53 -8.58
N THR A 408 -11.34 -34.07 -9.67
CA THR A 408 -11.76 -35.38 -10.20
C THR A 408 -11.58 -36.51 -9.19
N ARG A 409 -10.48 -36.52 -8.45
CA ARG A 409 -10.20 -37.55 -7.42
C ARG A 409 -11.09 -37.37 -6.19
N PHE A 410 -11.52 -36.15 -5.88
CA PHE A 410 -12.47 -35.86 -4.82
C PHE A 410 -13.94 -36.02 -5.23
N GLY A 411 -14.24 -36.30 -6.51
CA GLY A 411 -15.59 -36.61 -6.99
C GLY A 411 -16.41 -35.41 -7.47
N PHE A 412 -15.79 -34.26 -7.68
CA PHE A 412 -16.42 -33.04 -8.23
C PHE A 412 -15.68 -32.46 -9.46
N GLY A 413 -15.04 -33.31 -10.25
CA GLY A 413 -14.28 -32.93 -11.46
C GLY A 413 -15.11 -32.18 -12.50
N ASP A 414 -16.43 -32.41 -12.58
CA ASP A 414 -17.32 -31.75 -13.53
C ASP A 414 -17.30 -30.20 -13.34
N ALA A 415 -17.13 -29.71 -12.12
CA ALA A 415 -17.02 -28.30 -11.81
C ALA A 415 -15.76 -27.63 -12.43
N PHE A 416 -14.77 -28.43 -12.81
CA PHE A 416 -13.48 -28.02 -13.37
C PHE A 416 -13.30 -28.49 -14.84
N SER A 417 -14.35 -28.91 -15.53
CA SER A 417 -14.30 -29.47 -16.88
C SER A 417 -14.51 -28.45 -18.01
N LYS A 418 -14.59 -27.14 -17.68
CA LYS A 418 -14.83 -26.08 -18.66
C LYS A 418 -13.65 -25.92 -19.63
N PRO A 419 -13.93 -25.73 -20.96
CA PRO A 419 -12.90 -25.38 -21.94
C PRO A 419 -12.19 -24.06 -21.58
N MET A 420 -10.93 -23.91 -21.94
CA MET A 420 -10.14 -22.70 -21.69
C MET A 420 -10.79 -21.45 -22.30
N ASP A 421 -11.28 -21.52 -23.52
CA ASP A 421 -11.97 -20.41 -24.20
C ASP A 421 -13.21 -19.93 -23.43
N GLU A 422 -13.97 -20.84 -22.82
CA GLU A 422 -15.11 -20.49 -21.98
C GLU A 422 -14.66 -19.80 -20.69
N MET A 423 -13.61 -20.31 -20.05
CA MET A 423 -13.05 -19.72 -18.84
C MET A 423 -12.49 -18.31 -19.09
N ILE A 424 -11.79 -18.10 -20.19
CA ILE A 424 -11.30 -16.78 -20.58
C ILE A 424 -12.48 -15.84 -20.86
N SER A 425 -13.51 -16.31 -21.58
CA SER A 425 -14.72 -15.51 -21.87
C SER A 425 -15.43 -15.07 -20.59
N ASN A 426 -15.53 -15.96 -19.58
CA ASN A 426 -16.09 -15.61 -18.28
C ASN A 426 -15.28 -14.51 -17.54
N VAL A 427 -13.94 -14.56 -17.67
CA VAL A 427 -13.07 -13.50 -17.09
C VAL A 427 -13.26 -12.18 -17.82
N LEU A 428 -13.46 -12.20 -19.13
CA LEU A 428 -13.61 -11.01 -19.98
C LEU A 428 -15.00 -10.36 -19.87
N GLU A 429 -16.05 -11.12 -19.57
CA GLU A 429 -17.44 -10.65 -19.61
C GLU A 429 -17.66 -9.26 -18.98
N PRO A 430 -17.19 -8.95 -17.74
CA PRO A 430 -17.43 -7.64 -17.15
C PRO A 430 -16.65 -6.49 -17.81
N THR A 431 -15.68 -6.80 -18.67
CA THR A 431 -14.84 -5.79 -19.35
C THR A 431 -15.46 -5.31 -20.65
N GLY A 432 -16.45 -6.04 -21.19
CA GLY A 432 -17.02 -5.79 -22.51
C GLY A 432 -16.15 -6.22 -23.69
N VAL A 433 -14.94 -6.75 -23.45
CA VAL A 433 -14.04 -7.29 -24.48
C VAL A 433 -14.42 -8.74 -24.78
N THR A 434 -14.56 -9.10 -26.06
CA THR A 434 -14.82 -10.48 -26.47
C THR A 434 -13.51 -11.25 -26.69
N LEU A 435 -13.56 -12.58 -26.53
CA LEU A 435 -12.40 -13.41 -26.79
C LEU A 435 -11.96 -13.34 -28.26
N ASP A 436 -12.93 -13.25 -29.20
CA ASP A 436 -12.62 -13.15 -30.63
C ASP A 436 -11.89 -11.84 -30.96
N GLU A 437 -12.33 -10.73 -30.37
CA GLU A 437 -11.65 -9.43 -30.50
C GLU A 437 -10.22 -9.51 -29.91
N LEU A 438 -10.08 -10.18 -28.76
CA LEU A 438 -8.77 -10.32 -28.12
C LEU A 438 -7.83 -11.25 -28.90
N LYS A 439 -8.38 -12.30 -29.54
CA LYS A 439 -7.62 -13.18 -30.47
C LYS A 439 -7.16 -12.43 -31.72
N GLU A 440 -7.98 -11.51 -32.24
CA GLU A 440 -7.63 -10.70 -33.42
C GLU A 440 -6.58 -9.64 -33.10
N LYS A 441 -6.77 -8.91 -31.97
CA LYS A 441 -5.95 -7.74 -31.63
C LYS A 441 -4.78 -8.05 -30.70
N HIS A 442 -4.74 -9.22 -30.07
CA HIS A 442 -3.81 -9.66 -29.02
C HIS A 442 -3.82 -8.80 -27.74
N ALA A 443 -4.14 -7.51 -27.83
CA ALA A 443 -4.28 -6.61 -26.70
C ALA A 443 -5.35 -5.55 -27.00
N VAL A 444 -6.18 -5.22 -26.01
CA VAL A 444 -7.24 -4.21 -26.09
C VAL A 444 -7.08 -3.23 -24.95
N CYS A 445 -7.02 -1.93 -25.29
CA CYS A 445 -7.04 -0.86 -24.29
C CYS A 445 -8.49 -0.60 -23.85
N VAL A 446 -8.75 -0.67 -22.56
CA VAL A 446 -10.11 -0.55 -21.99
C VAL A 446 -10.29 0.70 -21.12
N VAL A 447 -9.22 1.49 -20.96
CA VAL A 447 -9.27 2.77 -20.22
C VAL A 447 -8.68 3.87 -21.09
N ASP A 448 -9.39 4.99 -21.20
CA ASP A 448 -8.97 6.15 -21.98
C ASP A 448 -7.59 6.67 -21.51
N ASP A 449 -6.73 7.05 -22.46
CA ASP A 449 -5.41 7.64 -22.16
C ASP A 449 -5.52 8.98 -21.41
N ASN A 450 -6.67 9.67 -21.54
CA ASN A 450 -6.97 10.90 -20.82
C ASN A 450 -7.75 10.67 -19.51
N TYR A 451 -7.79 9.44 -19.00
CA TYR A 451 -8.49 9.12 -17.76
C TYR A 451 -8.03 10.03 -16.62
N ILE A 452 -9.00 10.65 -15.97
CA ILE A 452 -8.83 11.50 -14.79
C ILE A 452 -9.71 10.91 -13.68
N PRO A 453 -9.10 10.42 -12.58
CA PRO A 453 -9.88 9.96 -11.43
C PRO A 453 -10.70 11.10 -10.85
N PHE A 454 -11.95 10.83 -10.47
CA PHE A 454 -12.86 11.81 -9.86
C PHE A 454 -13.05 13.09 -10.69
N LYS A 455 -13.05 12.94 -12.03
CA LYS A 455 -13.26 14.07 -12.92
C LYS A 455 -14.41 14.94 -12.45
N ASP A 456 -14.21 16.25 -12.48
CA ASP A 456 -15.18 17.26 -12.05
C ASP A 456 -15.58 17.14 -10.55
N GLY A 457 -14.72 16.56 -9.70
CA GLY A 457 -14.93 16.41 -8.26
C GLY A 457 -15.99 15.37 -7.86
N GLU A 458 -16.34 14.44 -8.75
CA GLU A 458 -17.31 13.37 -8.47
C GLU A 458 -16.66 12.16 -7.78
N PHE A 459 -16.66 12.15 -6.46
CA PHE A 459 -16.18 11.03 -5.67
C PHE A 459 -17.12 9.82 -5.68
N LYS A 460 -16.59 8.61 -5.40
CA LYS A 460 -17.36 7.36 -5.41
C LYS A 460 -17.90 6.96 -4.03
N THR A 461 -17.90 7.89 -3.09
CA THR A 461 -18.48 7.77 -1.74
C THR A 461 -20.01 7.79 -1.80
N LYS A 462 -20.66 7.59 -0.67
CA LYS A 462 -22.13 7.67 -0.54
C LYS A 462 -22.64 9.10 -0.73
N SER A 463 -21.93 10.08 -0.16
CA SER A 463 -22.23 11.51 -0.32
C SER A 463 -21.89 12.05 -1.71
N LYS A 464 -21.16 11.31 -2.53
CA LYS A 464 -20.49 11.73 -3.76
C LYS A 464 -19.43 12.83 -3.55
N LYS A 465 -19.02 13.04 -2.31
CA LYS A 465 -17.99 13.99 -1.86
C LYS A 465 -16.84 13.23 -1.20
N ALA A 466 -15.68 13.84 -1.04
CA ALA A 466 -14.63 13.30 -0.18
C ALA A 466 -15.10 13.30 1.27
N GLU A 467 -15.20 12.13 1.90
CA GLU A 467 -15.65 11.94 3.29
C GLU A 467 -14.45 11.84 4.21
N PHE A 468 -14.24 12.83 5.09
CA PHE A 468 -13.03 12.88 5.93
C PHE A 468 -13.19 12.13 7.24
N TRP A 469 -14.43 12.02 7.74
CA TRP A 469 -14.75 11.23 8.93
C TRP A 469 -15.05 9.77 8.56
N VAL A 470 -14.26 8.82 9.08
CA VAL A 470 -14.30 7.42 8.67
C VAL A 470 -14.93 6.52 9.73
N ALA A 471 -16.16 6.09 9.50
CA ALA A 471 -16.93 5.23 10.41
C ALA A 471 -16.22 3.90 10.73
N ALA A 472 -15.56 3.29 9.73
CA ALA A 472 -14.86 2.01 9.90
C ALA A 472 -13.71 2.14 10.90
N TRP A 473 -12.96 3.23 10.88
CA TRP A 473 -11.86 3.46 11.82
C TRP A 473 -12.36 3.57 13.25
N LYS A 474 -13.45 4.34 13.47
CA LYS A 474 -14.07 4.46 14.79
C LYS A 474 -14.58 3.12 15.30
N LYS A 475 -15.23 2.33 14.45
CA LYS A 475 -15.71 0.98 14.79
C LYS A 475 -14.56 0.05 15.23
N ASP A 476 -13.40 0.19 14.63
CA ASP A 476 -12.20 -0.59 14.96
C ASP A 476 -11.43 -0.03 16.17
N GLY A 477 -11.94 1.05 16.80
CA GLY A 477 -11.38 1.67 18.00
C GLY A 477 -10.25 2.67 17.73
N PHE A 478 -10.17 3.20 16.52
CA PHE A 478 -9.24 4.26 16.11
C PHE A 478 -9.93 5.63 16.00
N ASN A 479 -9.14 6.69 15.89
CA ASN A 479 -9.66 8.02 15.58
C ASN A 479 -10.32 8.01 14.19
N PRO A 480 -11.56 8.49 14.03
CA PRO A 480 -12.22 8.56 12.72
C PRO A 480 -11.61 9.59 11.76
N ILE A 481 -10.81 10.54 12.26
CA ILE A 481 -10.02 11.50 11.48
C ILE A 481 -8.56 11.03 11.48
N ALA A 482 -7.87 11.14 10.34
CA ALA A 482 -6.46 10.79 10.26
C ALA A 482 -5.62 11.67 11.19
N THR A 483 -4.79 11.03 11.99
CA THR A 483 -3.98 11.65 13.04
C THR A 483 -2.54 11.10 13.00
N TYR A 484 -1.71 11.57 13.90
CA TYR A 484 -0.38 11.01 14.13
C TYR A 484 -0.15 10.74 15.62
N ALA A 485 0.43 9.58 15.88
CA ALA A 485 1.02 9.24 17.18
C ALA A 485 2.34 8.53 16.95
N ARG A 486 3.34 8.78 17.81
CA ARG A 486 4.63 8.08 17.70
C ARG A 486 4.43 6.59 17.91
N ALA A 487 5.07 5.77 17.06
CA ALA A 487 4.94 4.32 17.07
C ALA A 487 5.58 3.69 18.31
N GLU A 488 5.18 2.45 18.62
CA GLU A 488 5.82 1.69 19.71
C GLU A 488 7.28 1.36 19.39
N GLU A 489 7.58 0.92 18.17
CA GLU A 489 8.96 0.74 17.70
C GLU A 489 9.47 2.03 17.05
N ASP A 490 9.95 2.95 17.87
CA ASP A 490 10.56 4.20 17.42
C ASP A 490 11.86 4.46 18.21
N ALA A 491 12.98 4.61 17.49
CA ALA A 491 14.30 4.81 18.09
C ALA A 491 14.39 6.08 18.96
N ARG A 492 13.45 7.01 18.78
CA ARG A 492 13.38 8.29 19.52
C ARG A 492 12.57 8.19 20.82
N ASN A 493 11.93 7.04 21.11
CA ASN A 493 11.18 6.83 22.35
C ASN A 493 12.09 6.86 23.61
N GLY A 494 13.38 6.50 23.45
CA GLY A 494 14.31 6.46 24.56
C GLY A 494 14.05 5.35 25.58
N ASP A 495 13.12 4.43 25.27
CA ASP A 495 12.80 3.26 26.09
C ASP A 495 13.89 2.16 25.98
N GLU A 496 13.69 1.05 26.69
CA GLU A 496 14.65 -0.06 26.72
C GLU A 496 14.87 -0.67 25.33
N LEU A 497 13.79 -0.77 24.50
CA LEU A 497 13.87 -1.31 23.16
C LEU A 497 14.70 -0.39 22.24
N ALA A 498 14.44 0.91 22.28
CA ALA A 498 15.16 1.92 21.50
C ALA A 498 16.64 2.01 21.93
N GLN A 499 16.96 1.83 23.23
CA GLN A 499 18.34 1.79 23.70
C GLN A 499 19.07 0.55 23.23
N LYS A 500 18.38 -0.60 23.13
CA LYS A 500 18.94 -1.88 22.68
C LYS A 500 19.11 -1.92 21.16
N TYR A 501 18.18 -1.33 20.43
CA TYR A 501 18.10 -1.32 18.97
C TYR A 501 17.88 0.11 18.45
N PRO A 502 18.95 0.92 18.39
CA PRO A 502 18.82 2.37 18.18
C PRO A 502 18.65 2.79 16.72
N LEU A 503 18.57 1.86 15.77
CA LEU A 503 18.47 2.15 14.35
C LEU A 503 17.11 1.72 13.81
N PHE A 504 16.52 2.54 12.95
CA PHE A 504 15.40 2.14 12.12
C PHE A 504 15.86 1.27 10.95
N SER A 505 15.10 0.25 10.58
CA SER A 505 15.24 -0.39 9.29
C SER A 505 14.11 0.00 8.34
N VAL A 506 14.46 0.27 7.09
CA VAL A 506 13.54 0.48 5.98
C VAL A 506 13.89 -0.44 4.83
N GLN A 507 12.87 -0.93 4.12
CA GLN A 507 13.08 -1.83 2.99
C GLN A 507 13.21 -1.05 1.69
N ARG A 508 14.18 -1.42 0.86
CA ARG A 508 14.40 -0.84 -0.45
C ARG A 508 14.24 -1.87 -1.57
N LYS A 509 13.74 -1.39 -2.72
CA LYS A 509 13.71 -2.14 -3.97
C LYS A 509 15.07 -2.12 -4.66
N THR A 510 15.31 -3.14 -5.48
CA THR A 510 16.50 -3.25 -6.31
C THR A 510 16.10 -3.53 -7.76
N TYR A 511 17.02 -3.35 -8.69
CA TYR A 511 16.83 -3.77 -10.10
C TYR A 511 16.72 -5.29 -10.25
N ARG A 512 17.26 -6.03 -9.30
CA ARG A 512 17.46 -7.46 -9.37
C ARG A 512 16.16 -8.25 -9.31
N SER A 513 15.21 -7.82 -8.48
CA SER A 513 14.05 -8.66 -8.15
C SER A 513 12.74 -7.89 -8.11
N VAL A 514 11.65 -8.59 -8.42
CA VAL A 514 10.29 -8.16 -8.13
C VAL A 514 9.79 -8.99 -6.94
N HIS A 515 9.75 -8.39 -5.75
CA HIS A 515 9.54 -9.09 -4.48
C HIS A 515 10.60 -10.20 -4.26
N SER A 516 10.20 -11.47 -4.21
CA SER A 516 11.11 -12.62 -4.07
C SER A 516 11.31 -13.41 -5.37
N THR A 517 10.97 -12.83 -6.51
CA THR A 517 11.18 -13.49 -7.82
C THR A 517 12.56 -13.19 -8.39
N PHE A 518 13.00 -13.99 -9.36
CA PHE A 518 14.26 -13.88 -10.11
C PHE A 518 15.54 -14.21 -9.33
N ASN A 519 15.46 -14.64 -8.07
CA ASN A 519 16.64 -15.08 -7.31
C ASN A 519 17.27 -16.37 -7.86
N ASN A 520 16.51 -17.14 -8.64
CA ASN A 520 16.94 -18.34 -9.34
C ASN A 520 17.75 -18.07 -10.62
N LEU A 521 17.82 -16.82 -11.11
CA LEU A 521 18.50 -16.48 -12.35
C LEU A 521 20.00 -16.27 -12.11
N GLU A 522 20.81 -17.24 -12.46
CA GLU A 522 22.29 -17.21 -12.26
C GLU A 522 22.92 -16.00 -12.96
N TRP A 523 22.56 -15.75 -14.24
CA TRP A 523 23.07 -14.60 -14.99
C TRP A 523 22.77 -13.25 -14.33
N MET A 524 21.62 -13.14 -13.63
CA MET A 524 21.30 -11.92 -12.89
C MET A 524 22.18 -11.77 -11.65
N ASN A 525 22.55 -12.87 -11.01
CA ASN A 525 23.50 -12.88 -9.90
C ASN A 525 24.93 -12.48 -10.33
N GLU A 526 25.27 -12.65 -11.60
CA GLU A 526 26.56 -12.24 -12.15
C GLU A 526 26.66 -10.72 -12.40
N VAL A 527 25.52 -10.06 -12.75
CA VAL A 527 25.49 -8.64 -13.12
C VAL A 527 24.91 -7.72 -12.04
N CYS A 528 24.33 -8.29 -11.00
CA CYS A 528 23.77 -7.57 -9.85
C CYS A 528 24.45 -7.98 -8.54
N ASP A 529 23.93 -7.51 -7.41
CA ASP A 529 24.39 -7.91 -6.08
C ASP A 529 24.30 -9.44 -5.90
N GLN A 530 25.37 -10.05 -5.41
CA GLN A 530 25.44 -11.51 -5.16
C GLN A 530 25.01 -11.90 -3.75
N ALA A 531 24.87 -10.93 -2.85
CA ALA A 531 24.41 -11.05 -1.47
C ALA A 531 23.56 -9.83 -1.10
N PRO A 532 22.72 -9.91 -0.05
CA PRO A 532 21.99 -8.76 0.44
C PRO A 532 22.90 -7.57 0.73
N VAL A 533 22.54 -6.40 0.27
CA VAL A 533 23.26 -5.16 0.55
C VAL A 533 22.55 -4.39 1.66
N ILE A 534 23.31 -4.02 2.68
CA ILE A 534 22.87 -3.26 3.85
C ILE A 534 23.39 -1.83 3.72
N LEU A 535 22.52 -0.89 3.42
CA LEU A 535 22.87 0.52 3.28
C LEU A 535 22.94 1.17 4.66
N ILE A 536 24.08 1.75 5.02
CA ILE A 536 24.37 2.31 6.34
C ILE A 536 24.93 3.73 6.16
N ASN A 537 24.44 4.69 6.97
CA ASN A 537 25.02 6.03 6.99
C ASN A 537 26.47 6.00 7.49
N THR A 538 27.34 6.86 6.94
CA THR A 538 28.76 6.93 7.29
C THR A 538 28.99 7.07 8.80
N ALA A 539 28.27 7.98 9.47
CA ALA A 539 28.42 8.19 10.91
C ALA A 539 27.99 6.95 11.73
N ASP A 540 26.92 6.26 11.32
CA ASP A 540 26.45 5.03 11.97
C ASP A 540 27.41 3.87 11.78
N ALA A 541 28.04 3.77 10.61
CA ALA A 541 29.06 2.77 10.29
C ALA A 541 30.36 3.01 11.09
N GLU A 542 30.85 4.26 11.15
CA GLU A 542 32.01 4.65 11.91
C GLU A 542 31.87 4.34 13.40
N ALA A 543 30.69 4.67 13.99
CA ALA A 543 30.39 4.39 15.39
C ALA A 543 30.45 2.89 15.74
N ARG A 544 30.34 1.99 14.74
CA ARG A 544 30.34 0.53 14.86
C ARG A 544 31.59 -0.13 14.31
N GLY A 545 32.55 0.66 13.81
CA GLY A 545 33.78 0.16 13.20
C GLY A 545 33.55 -0.61 11.89
N ILE A 546 32.44 -0.31 11.19
CA ILE A 546 32.06 -0.92 9.92
C ILE A 546 32.64 -0.08 8.78
N LYS A 547 33.16 -0.75 7.77
CA LYS A 547 33.65 -0.14 6.52
C LYS A 547 32.82 -0.62 5.35
N ASP A 548 32.84 0.15 4.28
CA ASP A 548 32.24 -0.24 3.01
C ASP A 548 32.80 -1.60 2.54
N GLY A 549 31.90 -2.48 2.10
CA GLY A 549 32.23 -3.85 1.71
C GLY A 549 32.39 -4.86 2.85
N ASP A 550 32.33 -4.46 4.11
CA ASP A 550 32.37 -5.40 5.23
C ASP A 550 31.14 -6.30 5.25
N LYS A 551 31.34 -7.56 5.69
CA LYS A 551 30.22 -8.43 6.04
C LYS A 551 29.63 -7.96 7.37
N VAL A 552 28.30 -7.82 7.40
CA VAL A 552 27.56 -7.31 8.56
C VAL A 552 26.35 -8.16 8.89
N VAL A 553 25.96 -8.10 10.15
CA VAL A 553 24.72 -8.71 10.66
C VAL A 553 23.82 -7.62 11.20
N VAL A 554 22.62 -7.52 10.65
CA VAL A 554 21.49 -6.74 11.19
C VAL A 554 20.69 -7.65 12.11
N PHE A 555 20.37 -7.20 13.32
CA PHE A 555 19.71 -8.08 14.28
C PHE A 555 18.77 -7.34 15.23
N ASN A 556 17.82 -8.07 15.76
CA ASN A 556 17.00 -7.73 16.92
C ASN A 556 16.51 -9.02 17.62
N ASP A 557 15.57 -8.92 18.56
CA ASP A 557 15.07 -10.10 19.30
C ASP A 557 14.31 -11.11 18.41
N ARG A 558 13.91 -10.74 17.18
CA ARG A 558 13.23 -11.63 16.24
C ARG A 558 14.21 -12.52 15.48
N GLY A 559 15.40 -12.01 15.16
CA GLY A 559 16.39 -12.77 14.40
C GLY A 559 17.53 -11.92 13.86
N GLU A 560 18.22 -12.49 12.88
CA GLU A 560 19.40 -11.92 12.23
C GLU A 560 19.26 -11.94 10.71
N HIS A 561 19.78 -10.89 10.06
CA HIS A 561 19.85 -10.76 8.60
C HIS A 561 21.28 -10.40 8.21
N HIS A 562 21.90 -11.21 7.36
CA HIS A 562 23.29 -11.08 6.93
C HIS A 562 23.41 -10.36 5.60
N GLY A 563 24.46 -9.58 5.40
CA GLY A 563 24.71 -8.89 4.14
C GLY A 563 26.04 -8.18 4.07
N ILE A 564 26.23 -7.43 3.00
CA ILE A 564 27.41 -6.62 2.74
C ILE A 564 27.07 -5.15 2.99
N ALA A 565 27.89 -4.46 3.78
CA ALA A 565 27.70 -3.04 4.05
C ALA A 565 27.97 -2.20 2.80
N GLU A 566 27.01 -1.34 2.44
CA GLU A 566 27.17 -0.18 1.55
C GLU A 566 27.15 1.06 2.43
N VAL A 567 28.33 1.71 2.61
CA VAL A 567 28.47 2.85 3.51
C VAL A 567 28.48 4.16 2.73
N GLY A 568 27.61 5.11 3.11
CA GLY A 568 27.53 6.41 2.44
C GLY A 568 26.48 7.34 2.99
N GLU A 569 26.39 8.53 2.38
CA GLU A 569 25.50 9.63 2.79
C GLU A 569 24.10 9.59 2.16
N ARG A 570 23.79 8.57 1.36
CA ARG A 570 22.50 8.47 0.66
C ARG A 570 21.36 7.93 1.53
N ILE A 571 21.57 7.80 2.82
CA ILE A 571 20.56 7.41 3.81
C ILE A 571 20.67 8.28 5.05
N LYS A 572 19.54 8.60 5.68
CA LYS A 572 19.51 9.38 6.92
C LYS A 572 20.28 8.67 8.01
N GLN A 573 21.10 9.41 8.78
CA GLN A 573 21.73 8.88 10.00
C GLN A 573 20.66 8.32 10.93
N GLY A 574 20.91 7.17 11.55
CA GLY A 574 19.95 6.44 12.39
C GLY A 574 18.99 5.53 11.61
N VAL A 575 19.14 5.45 10.28
CA VAL A 575 18.32 4.58 9.42
C VAL A 575 19.21 3.63 8.63
N VAL A 576 18.77 2.38 8.49
CA VAL A 576 19.47 1.32 7.73
C VAL A 576 18.55 0.83 6.61
N GLY A 577 19.05 0.80 5.39
CA GLY A 577 18.33 0.35 4.21
C GLY A 577 18.56 -1.14 3.92
N LEU A 578 17.51 -1.95 3.95
CA LEU A 578 17.56 -3.39 3.71
C LEU A 578 16.97 -3.74 2.35
N GLN A 579 17.69 -4.50 1.54
CA GLN A 579 17.15 -5.06 0.31
C GLN A 579 16.11 -6.15 0.63
N ASN A 580 14.94 -6.09 0.02
CA ASN A 580 13.92 -7.10 0.20
C ASN A 580 14.00 -8.22 -0.86
N GLY A 581 13.39 -9.37 -0.56
CA GLY A 581 13.15 -10.43 -1.53
C GLY A 581 14.22 -11.50 -1.65
N TRP A 582 15.33 -11.41 -0.93
CA TRP A 582 16.37 -12.43 -0.93
C TRP A 582 15.90 -13.75 -0.32
N TRP A 583 16.31 -14.87 -0.94
CA TRP A 583 16.00 -16.20 -0.43
C TRP A 583 16.97 -16.59 0.69
N GLU A 584 16.57 -17.53 1.55
CA GLU A 584 17.40 -18.04 2.64
C GLU A 584 18.74 -18.59 2.12
N GLN A 585 18.71 -19.27 0.96
CA GLN A 585 19.89 -19.85 0.31
C GLN A 585 20.93 -18.80 -0.11
N GLN A 586 20.58 -17.52 -0.15
CA GLN A 586 21.42 -16.41 -0.65
C GLN A 586 21.76 -15.39 0.43
N GLY A 587 21.63 -15.73 1.70
CA GLY A 587 21.91 -14.85 2.82
C GLY A 587 20.69 -14.39 3.61
N GLY A 588 19.50 -14.83 3.18
CA GLY A 588 18.26 -14.63 3.92
C GLY A 588 17.54 -13.33 3.61
N SER A 589 16.34 -13.22 4.16
CA SER A 589 15.43 -12.10 3.95
C SER A 589 15.49 -11.12 5.12
N SER A 590 15.31 -9.85 4.86
CA SER A 590 15.05 -8.82 5.87
C SER A 590 13.86 -9.14 6.78
N SER A 591 12.98 -10.06 6.37
CA SER A 591 11.83 -10.52 7.16
C SER A 591 12.21 -11.19 8.48
N TYR A 592 13.46 -11.67 8.64
CA TYR A 592 13.94 -12.22 9.92
C TYR A 592 13.89 -11.19 11.06
N VAL A 593 14.13 -9.93 10.78
CA VAL A 593 14.13 -8.85 11.77
C VAL A 593 12.85 -8.02 11.77
N THR A 594 11.97 -8.23 10.78
CA THR A 594 10.79 -7.38 10.55
C THR A 594 9.77 -7.48 11.67
N ASN A 595 9.21 -6.32 12.07
CA ASN A 595 8.14 -6.17 13.03
C ASN A 595 6.87 -6.91 12.58
N ASP A 596 6.33 -7.75 13.46
CA ASP A 596 5.15 -8.60 13.26
C ASP A 596 3.88 -8.07 13.95
N LYS A 597 3.84 -6.77 14.28
CA LYS A 597 2.65 -6.12 14.85
C LYS A 597 1.46 -6.26 13.91
N TRP A 598 0.31 -6.64 14.46
CA TRP A 598 -0.93 -6.86 13.70
C TRP A 598 -1.95 -5.75 13.89
N LYS A 599 -2.11 -5.25 15.11
CA LYS A 599 -3.17 -4.29 15.44
C LYS A 599 -2.74 -2.87 15.09
N THR A 600 -2.80 -2.54 13.78
CA THR A 600 -2.59 -1.20 13.24
C THR A 600 -3.86 -0.73 12.54
N LEU A 601 -4.04 0.58 12.39
CA LEU A 601 -5.14 1.11 11.57
C LEU A 601 -5.01 0.56 10.14
N GLY A 602 -6.09 -0.09 9.64
CA GLY A 602 -6.11 -0.71 8.33
C GLY A 602 -5.26 -1.98 8.18
N GLY A 603 -4.70 -2.54 9.27
CA GLY A 603 -3.89 -3.75 9.23
C GLY A 603 -2.60 -3.60 8.40
N THR A 604 -1.88 -2.51 8.57
CA THR A 604 -0.63 -2.23 7.85
C THR A 604 0.51 -3.12 8.33
N HIS A 605 1.38 -3.50 7.40
CA HIS A 605 2.63 -4.21 7.68
C HIS A 605 3.73 -3.21 8.07
N CYS A 606 4.36 -3.36 9.24
CA CYS A 606 5.31 -2.38 9.79
C CYS A 606 6.77 -2.64 9.37
N CYS A 607 7.03 -3.09 8.14
CA CYS A 607 8.40 -3.44 7.71
C CYS A 607 9.33 -2.24 7.47
N ASN A 608 8.79 -1.03 7.39
CA ASN A 608 9.58 0.20 7.26
C ASN A 608 9.66 1.00 8.57
N GLN A 609 9.34 0.35 9.67
CA GLN A 609 9.45 0.92 11.02
C GLN A 609 9.74 -0.22 12.00
N THR A 610 10.93 -0.77 11.88
CA THR A 610 11.43 -1.85 12.75
C THR A 610 12.74 -1.42 13.36
N LEU A 611 12.90 -1.62 14.67
CA LEU A 611 14.13 -1.32 15.38
C LEU A 611 15.14 -2.45 15.27
N ILE A 612 16.38 -2.10 14.97
CA ILE A 612 17.50 -3.03 14.76
C ILE A 612 18.82 -2.46 15.31
N GLU A 613 19.80 -3.34 15.43
CA GLU A 613 21.22 -2.99 15.56
C GLU A 613 22.02 -3.67 14.45
N VAL A 614 23.18 -3.12 14.13
CA VAL A 614 24.11 -3.64 13.11
C VAL A 614 25.50 -3.85 13.72
N LYS A 615 26.10 -4.98 13.45
CA LYS A 615 27.47 -5.28 13.84
C LYS A 615 28.28 -5.88 12.69
N LYS A 616 29.59 -5.71 12.70
CA LYS A 616 30.49 -6.42 11.80
C LYS A 616 30.44 -7.92 12.09
N GLU A 617 30.34 -8.73 11.03
CA GLU A 617 30.48 -10.19 11.16
C GLU A 617 31.91 -10.54 11.51
N ALA A 618 32.09 -11.47 12.46
CA ALA A 618 33.41 -11.85 12.99
C ALA A 618 34.23 -12.66 11.98
#